data_6cf140832a21fb2eed1e90e6c089ed65
#
_entry.id   6cf140832a21fb2eed1e90e6c089ed65
#
_cell.length_a   1.000
_cell.length_b   1.000
_cell.length_c   1.000
_cell.angle_alpha   90.00
_cell.angle_beta   90.00
_cell.angle_gamma   90.00
#
_symmetry.space_group_name_H-M   'P 1'
#
loop_
_entity.id
_entity.type
_entity.pdbx_description
1 polymer ?
#
loop_
_entity_poly.entity_id
_entity_poly.type
_entity_poly.pdbx_seq_one_letter_code
_entity_poly.pdbx_strand_id
1 'polypeptide(L)'
;MPVITNIEDLRVLHKKRTPKMFYDYADSGSWTESTYRANESDFQKIKLRQRVAVDMTNRTTKTKMVGQEVAMPVALAPTGLTGMQHADGEILAAKAAEKFGVPFCLSTMSICSIEDVAERTTKPFWFQLYVMKDRGFIERLIERAKAAKCSALVLTLDLQILGQRHKDLKNGLSAPPKLTIANMINMATKPRWCLGMAMTPRRTFRNIVGHATGVGNMSSLSSWTAEQFDPGLNWGDVEWIKKLWGEKLIIKGILDEEDARMAANSGADALIVSNHGGRQLDGAVSSIQALPGIVNAVGKDIEVWMDGGIRSGQDVLKAWALGARGTMIGRPFLYGLGAMGEAGVTKCLELIHNELDITMAFTGHRDIQNVTKDILYPGTF
;
A
#
# COMPACT_ATOMS: atom_id res chain seq x y z
N MET A 1 13.25 25.02 4.65
CA MET A 1 12.70 23.76 4.10
C MET A 1 11.66 24.16 3.06
N PRO A 2 11.43 23.36 1.99
CA PRO A 2 10.33 23.66 1.09
C PRO A 2 8.99 23.62 1.84
N VAL A 3 8.08 24.49 1.47
CA VAL A 3 6.71 24.47 1.97
C VAL A 3 5.99 23.28 1.32
N ILE A 4 5.40 22.41 2.13
CA ILE A 4 4.68 21.22 1.69
C ILE A 4 3.21 21.41 2.06
N THR A 5 2.36 21.50 1.06
CA THR A 5 0.93 21.79 1.19
C THR A 5 0.02 20.66 0.71
N ASN A 6 0.53 19.76 -0.13
CA ASN A 6 -0.20 18.64 -0.71
C ASN A 6 0.73 17.47 -1.03
N ILE A 7 0.16 16.36 -1.46
CA ILE A 7 0.91 15.13 -1.81
C ILE A 7 1.80 15.34 -3.04
N GLU A 8 1.42 16.21 -3.98
CA GLU A 8 2.23 16.50 -5.17
C GLU A 8 3.56 17.18 -4.80
N ASP A 9 3.57 18.07 -3.81
CA ASP A 9 4.81 18.71 -3.33
C ASP A 9 5.80 17.64 -2.81
N LEU A 10 5.29 16.64 -2.10
CA LEU A 10 6.09 15.48 -1.65
C LEU A 10 6.62 14.66 -2.83
N ARG A 11 5.79 14.43 -3.87
CA ARG A 11 6.18 13.70 -5.09
C ARG A 11 7.31 14.41 -5.82
N VAL A 12 7.18 15.73 -6.00
CA VAL A 12 8.23 16.56 -6.66
C VAL A 12 9.54 16.51 -5.87
N LEU A 13 9.46 16.60 -4.54
CA LEU A 13 10.65 16.56 -3.68
C LEU A 13 11.30 15.17 -3.65
N HIS A 14 10.50 14.10 -3.60
CA HIS A 14 10.95 12.71 -3.73
C HIS A 14 11.73 12.50 -5.03
N LYS A 15 11.18 12.92 -6.17
CA LYS A 15 11.84 12.84 -7.48
C LYS A 15 13.22 13.53 -7.49
N LYS A 16 13.37 14.62 -6.75
CA LYS A 16 14.66 15.34 -6.63
C LYS A 16 15.67 14.62 -5.72
N ARG A 17 15.22 13.89 -4.71
CA ARG A 17 16.07 13.34 -3.62
C ARG A 17 16.44 11.87 -3.80
N THR A 18 15.60 11.09 -4.46
CA THR A 18 15.79 9.64 -4.68
C THR A 18 16.35 9.38 -6.09
N PRO A 19 17.21 8.39 -6.28
CA PRO A 19 17.66 7.99 -7.61
C PRO A 19 16.49 7.65 -8.53
N LYS A 20 16.63 8.06 -9.81
CA LYS A 20 15.58 7.94 -10.82
C LYS A 20 15.00 6.52 -10.91
N MET A 21 15.86 5.50 -10.88
CA MET A 21 15.41 4.11 -10.99
C MET A 21 14.45 3.70 -9.87
N PHE A 22 14.69 4.14 -8.64
CA PHE A 22 13.84 3.84 -7.50
C PHE A 22 12.60 4.73 -7.46
N TYR A 23 12.75 6.01 -7.80
CA TYR A 23 11.59 6.90 -7.96
C TYR A 23 10.63 6.37 -9.03
N ASP A 24 11.14 6.02 -10.21
CA ASP A 24 10.32 5.49 -11.31
C ASP A 24 9.67 4.14 -10.95
N TYR A 25 10.34 3.31 -10.15
CA TYR A 25 9.73 2.09 -9.60
C TYR A 25 8.49 2.39 -8.78
N ALA A 26 8.53 3.40 -7.91
CA ALA A 26 7.38 3.82 -7.11
C ALA A 26 6.30 4.49 -7.95
N ASP A 27 6.71 5.36 -8.91
CA ASP A 27 5.84 6.22 -9.71
C ASP A 27 5.65 5.69 -11.14
N SER A 28 5.26 4.41 -11.25
CA SER A 28 4.97 3.76 -12.54
C SER A 28 3.76 2.84 -12.46
N GLY A 29 3.08 2.72 -13.59
CA GLY A 29 2.10 1.66 -13.88
C GLY A 29 2.66 0.64 -14.88
N SER A 30 1.85 -0.35 -15.25
CA SER A 30 2.13 -1.32 -16.32
C SER A 30 1.79 -0.75 -17.70
N TRP A 31 2.45 -1.24 -18.72
CA TRP A 31 2.28 -0.93 -20.13
C TRP A 31 2.05 0.56 -20.43
N THR A 32 0.83 0.94 -20.86
CA THR A 32 0.46 2.32 -21.22
C THR A 32 0.15 3.20 -20.00
N GLU A 33 0.09 2.64 -18.80
CA GLU A 33 -0.30 3.32 -17.57
C GLU A 33 -1.74 3.87 -17.60
N SER A 34 -2.66 3.27 -18.40
CA SER A 34 -4.05 3.74 -18.47
C SER A 34 -4.80 3.53 -17.16
N THR A 35 -4.72 2.33 -16.57
CA THR A 35 -5.30 2.02 -15.26
C THR A 35 -4.67 2.84 -14.13
N TYR A 36 -3.34 3.07 -14.19
CA TYR A 36 -2.66 3.95 -13.23
C TYR A 36 -3.24 5.36 -13.23
N ARG A 37 -3.46 5.95 -14.42
CA ARG A 37 -4.09 7.28 -14.54
C ARG A 37 -5.56 7.25 -14.15
N ALA A 38 -6.32 6.23 -14.55
CA ALA A 38 -7.73 6.07 -14.22
C ALA A 38 -7.96 6.02 -12.71
N ASN A 39 -7.08 5.36 -11.96
CA ASN A 39 -7.16 5.34 -10.49
C ASN A 39 -7.26 6.74 -9.87
N GLU A 40 -6.57 7.73 -10.42
CA GLU A 40 -6.62 9.11 -9.91
C GLU A 40 -7.76 9.91 -10.57
N SER A 41 -7.90 9.81 -11.90
CA SER A 41 -8.87 10.63 -12.65
C SER A 41 -10.31 10.29 -12.33
N ASP A 42 -10.62 9.03 -11.98
CA ASP A 42 -12.00 8.64 -11.68
C ASP A 42 -12.49 9.20 -10.33
N PHE A 43 -11.60 9.42 -9.37
CA PHE A 43 -11.96 10.18 -8.16
C PHE A 43 -12.42 11.62 -8.49
N GLN A 44 -11.90 12.25 -9.54
CA GLN A 44 -12.26 13.61 -9.93
C GLN A 44 -13.66 13.69 -10.54
N LYS A 45 -14.18 12.58 -11.06
CA LYS A 45 -15.56 12.50 -11.58
C LYS A 45 -16.59 12.56 -10.46
N ILE A 46 -16.28 12.01 -9.29
CA ILE A 46 -17.14 11.97 -8.11
C ILE A 46 -17.18 13.36 -7.46
N LYS A 47 -18.36 13.98 -7.38
CA LYS A 47 -18.53 15.32 -6.80
C LYS A 47 -19.13 15.25 -5.41
N LEU A 48 -18.67 16.13 -4.54
CA LEU A 48 -19.16 16.25 -3.17
C LEU A 48 -20.30 17.27 -3.11
N ARG A 49 -21.24 17.00 -2.20
CA ARG A 49 -22.40 17.84 -1.92
C ARG A 49 -22.11 18.72 -0.70
N GLN A 50 -21.89 20.00 -0.93
CA GLN A 50 -21.62 20.95 0.15
C GLN A 50 -22.86 21.21 1.00
N ARG A 51 -22.67 21.30 2.32
CA ARG A 51 -23.69 21.69 3.29
C ARG A 51 -23.23 22.95 4.03
N VAL A 52 -24.18 23.75 4.47
CA VAL A 52 -23.95 25.00 5.18
C VAL A 52 -24.77 25.07 6.47
N ALA A 53 -24.32 25.89 7.42
CA ALA A 53 -25.01 26.14 8.69
C ALA A 53 -25.28 24.86 9.53
N VAL A 54 -24.38 23.89 9.45
CA VAL A 54 -24.35 22.69 10.31
C VAL A 54 -23.29 22.87 11.39
N ASP A 55 -23.63 22.61 12.65
CA ASP A 55 -22.65 22.66 13.75
C ASP A 55 -21.53 21.62 13.53
N MET A 56 -20.30 22.09 13.40
CA MET A 56 -19.10 21.27 13.13
C MET A 56 -18.16 21.20 14.33
N THR A 57 -18.62 21.47 15.53
CA THR A 57 -17.83 21.23 16.75
C THR A 57 -17.63 19.74 17.01
N ASN A 58 -16.50 19.37 17.67
CA ASN A 58 -16.19 17.99 18.09
C ASN A 58 -16.21 16.95 16.97
N ARG A 59 -15.55 17.25 15.83
CA ARG A 59 -15.40 16.29 14.73
C ARG A 59 -14.45 15.16 15.08
N THR A 60 -14.66 13.99 14.49
CA THR A 60 -13.81 12.83 14.62
C THR A 60 -13.68 12.05 13.31
N THR A 61 -12.47 11.70 12.97
CA THR A 61 -12.13 10.80 11.85
C THR A 61 -11.82 9.38 12.33
N LYS A 62 -11.88 9.14 13.65
CA LYS A 62 -11.54 7.86 14.28
C LYS A 62 -12.53 6.77 13.88
N THR A 63 -11.99 5.58 13.65
CA THR A 63 -12.78 4.38 13.34
C THR A 63 -12.00 3.11 13.71
N LYS A 64 -12.48 1.96 13.25
CA LYS A 64 -11.79 0.66 13.40
C LYS A 64 -11.48 0.06 12.03
N MET A 65 -10.36 -0.66 11.93
CA MET A 65 -9.98 -1.48 10.80
C MET A 65 -9.60 -2.87 11.33
N VAL A 66 -10.32 -3.91 10.94
CA VAL A 66 -10.24 -5.30 11.48
C VAL A 66 -10.17 -5.34 13.01
N GLY A 67 -11.00 -4.50 13.65
CA GLY A 67 -11.07 -4.40 15.12
C GLY A 67 -10.02 -3.51 15.78
N GLN A 68 -9.02 -3.03 15.06
CA GLN A 68 -7.99 -2.11 15.56
C GLN A 68 -8.48 -0.66 15.50
N GLU A 69 -8.41 0.07 16.62
CA GLU A 69 -8.67 1.52 16.66
C GLU A 69 -7.66 2.28 15.81
N VAL A 70 -8.14 3.19 14.95
CA VAL A 70 -7.31 3.98 14.06
C VAL A 70 -7.70 5.46 14.10
N ALA A 71 -6.73 6.36 13.93
CA ALA A 71 -6.95 7.80 13.93
C ALA A 71 -7.79 8.28 12.73
N MET A 72 -7.72 7.56 11.61
CA MET A 72 -8.51 7.76 10.40
C MET A 72 -8.54 6.44 9.60
N PRO A 73 -9.49 6.19 8.68
CA PRO A 73 -9.60 4.94 7.93
C PRO A 73 -8.53 4.82 6.82
N VAL A 74 -7.27 4.93 7.20
CA VAL A 74 -6.12 4.87 6.29
C VAL A 74 -5.04 3.98 6.89
N ALA A 75 -4.52 3.05 6.09
CA ALA A 75 -3.33 2.27 6.40
C ALA A 75 -2.22 2.51 5.36
N LEU A 76 -0.95 2.36 5.76
CA LEU A 76 0.16 2.36 4.81
C LEU A 76 0.21 1.02 4.09
N ALA A 77 0.05 1.05 2.76
CA ALA A 77 0.00 -0.15 1.92
C ALA A 77 1.34 -0.91 1.87
N PRO A 78 1.33 -2.22 1.67
CA PRO A 78 2.55 -2.98 1.46
C PRO A 78 3.21 -2.57 0.14
N THR A 79 4.45 -2.10 0.22
CA THR A 79 5.23 -1.71 -0.96
C THR A 79 6.60 -2.35 -0.92
N GLY A 80 7.00 -2.95 -2.04
CA GLY A 80 8.34 -3.49 -2.21
C GLY A 80 9.37 -2.36 -2.37
N LEU A 81 10.64 -2.64 -2.07
CA LEU A 81 11.76 -1.71 -2.25
C LEU A 81 11.59 -0.36 -1.51
N THR A 82 10.80 -0.32 -0.43
CA THR A 82 10.59 0.90 0.36
C THR A 82 11.91 1.42 0.94
N GLY A 83 12.79 0.52 1.42
CA GLY A 83 14.15 0.87 1.89
C GLY A 83 15.08 1.41 0.79
N MET A 84 14.73 1.29 -0.49
CA MET A 84 15.46 1.92 -1.59
C MET A 84 14.97 3.34 -1.90
N GLN A 85 13.79 3.72 -1.44
CA GLN A 85 13.31 5.11 -1.51
C GLN A 85 14.05 6.00 -0.50
N HIS A 86 14.36 5.43 0.67
CA HIS A 86 15.13 6.04 1.75
C HIS A 86 15.73 4.92 2.60
N ALA A 87 16.97 5.09 3.07
CA ALA A 87 17.60 4.11 3.96
C ALA A 87 16.69 3.81 5.17
N ASP A 88 16.56 2.53 5.53
CA ASP A 88 15.67 2.03 6.59
C ASP A 88 14.18 2.42 6.42
N GLY A 89 13.74 2.56 5.17
CA GLY A 89 12.46 3.16 4.82
C GLY A 89 11.25 2.50 5.46
N GLU A 90 11.20 1.17 5.52
CA GLU A 90 10.10 0.43 6.14
C GLU A 90 10.01 0.71 7.65
N ILE A 91 11.16 0.79 8.33
CA ILE A 91 11.21 1.13 9.76
C ILE A 91 10.71 2.56 10.00
N LEU A 92 11.16 3.51 9.18
CA LEU A 92 10.75 4.91 9.28
C LEU A 92 9.25 5.09 9.02
N ALA A 93 8.71 4.37 8.02
CA ALA A 93 7.30 4.38 7.70
C ALA A 93 6.46 3.75 8.83
N ALA A 94 6.90 2.62 9.39
CA ALA A 94 6.24 1.96 10.50
C ALA A 94 6.18 2.86 11.76
N LYS A 95 7.29 3.52 12.10
CA LYS A 95 7.34 4.50 13.21
C LYS A 95 6.41 5.68 13.01
N ALA A 96 6.38 6.25 11.81
CA ALA A 96 5.47 7.36 11.51
C ALA A 96 4.00 6.92 11.63
N ALA A 97 3.65 5.74 11.11
CA ALA A 97 2.32 5.17 11.20
C ALA A 97 1.91 4.89 12.66
N GLU A 98 2.80 4.28 13.45
CA GLU A 98 2.59 4.01 14.86
C GLU A 98 2.31 5.27 15.68
N LYS A 99 3.13 6.32 15.48
CA LYS A 99 2.97 7.62 16.15
C LYS A 99 1.68 8.32 15.75
N PHE A 100 1.31 8.22 14.49
CA PHE A 100 0.07 8.82 13.97
C PHE A 100 -1.18 8.06 14.39
N GLY A 101 -1.06 6.77 14.67
CA GLY A 101 -2.18 5.90 15.06
C GLY A 101 -2.90 5.29 13.86
N VAL A 102 -2.17 4.93 12.81
CA VAL A 102 -2.66 4.19 11.64
C VAL A 102 -1.86 2.91 11.43
N PRO A 103 -2.42 1.86 10.80
CA PRO A 103 -1.69 0.63 10.54
C PRO A 103 -0.58 0.81 9.49
N PHE A 104 0.50 0.08 9.65
CA PHE A 104 1.55 -0.12 8.66
C PHE A 104 1.53 -1.57 8.19
N CYS A 105 1.64 -1.81 6.89
CA CYS A 105 1.73 -3.15 6.30
C CYS A 105 3.12 -3.36 5.67
N LEU A 106 3.90 -4.28 6.21
CA LEU A 106 5.21 -4.66 5.69
C LEU A 106 5.05 -5.64 4.52
N SER A 107 5.73 -5.40 3.41
CA SER A 107 5.73 -6.29 2.24
C SER A 107 6.69 -7.48 2.41
N THR A 108 6.35 -8.64 1.84
CA THR A 108 7.31 -9.74 1.61
C THR A 108 8.55 -9.24 0.88
N MET A 109 8.38 -8.32 -0.08
CA MET A 109 9.44 -7.76 -0.92
C MET A 109 10.04 -6.48 -0.33
N SER A 110 10.10 -6.37 0.99
CA SER A 110 10.73 -5.25 1.69
C SER A 110 12.25 -5.41 1.81
N ILE A 111 12.94 -4.29 1.97
CA ILE A 111 14.38 -4.25 2.25
C ILE A 111 14.65 -4.55 3.73
N CYS A 112 13.87 -3.98 4.65
CA CYS A 112 13.92 -4.36 6.05
C CYS A 112 13.15 -5.67 6.28
N SER A 113 13.62 -6.53 7.17
CA SER A 113 12.92 -7.76 7.53
C SER A 113 11.77 -7.51 8.51
N ILE A 114 10.97 -8.55 8.75
CA ILE A 114 9.93 -8.57 9.78
C ILE A 114 10.53 -8.20 11.15
N GLU A 115 11.66 -8.79 11.48
CA GLU A 115 12.40 -8.58 12.74
C GLU A 115 12.94 -7.15 12.83
N ASP A 116 13.52 -6.63 11.74
CA ASP A 116 14.03 -5.24 11.70
C ASP A 116 12.95 -4.22 12.08
N VAL A 117 11.70 -4.44 11.63
CA VAL A 117 10.58 -3.56 11.95
C VAL A 117 10.09 -3.81 13.38
N ALA A 118 9.93 -5.08 13.79
CA ALA A 118 9.45 -5.45 15.11
C ALA A 118 10.36 -4.93 16.25
N GLU A 119 11.68 -4.95 16.05
CA GLU A 119 12.66 -4.40 17.01
C GLU A 119 12.59 -2.87 17.17
N ARG A 120 11.99 -2.17 16.22
CA ARG A 120 12.00 -0.69 16.15
C ARG A 120 10.64 -0.04 16.32
N THR A 121 9.58 -0.85 16.50
CA THR A 121 8.21 -0.44 16.78
C THR A 121 7.72 -1.06 18.08
N THR A 122 6.73 -0.44 18.72
CA THR A 122 6.16 -0.93 19.99
C THR A 122 4.76 -1.50 19.80
N LYS A 123 4.07 -1.10 18.70
CA LYS A 123 2.74 -1.61 18.36
C LYS A 123 2.84 -2.67 17.25
N PRO A 124 1.91 -3.64 17.23
CA PRO A 124 1.81 -4.59 16.14
C PRO A 124 1.62 -3.91 14.79
N PHE A 125 2.21 -4.47 13.75
CA PHE A 125 2.01 -4.09 12.36
C PHE A 125 1.42 -5.25 11.56
N TRP A 126 1.01 -5.02 10.32
CA TRP A 126 0.51 -6.06 9.42
C TRP A 126 1.65 -6.57 8.52
N PHE A 127 1.59 -7.84 8.17
CA PHE A 127 2.54 -8.43 7.23
C PHE A 127 1.82 -8.85 5.94
N GLN A 128 2.34 -8.43 4.79
CA GLN A 128 1.79 -8.83 3.49
C GLN A 128 2.57 -10.01 2.94
N LEU A 129 1.82 -11.02 2.48
CA LEU A 129 2.32 -12.27 1.92
C LEU A 129 1.97 -12.39 0.44
N TYR A 130 2.97 -12.76 -0.37
CA TYR A 130 2.76 -13.36 -1.69
C TYR A 130 2.84 -14.87 -1.59
N VAL A 131 1.98 -15.58 -2.31
CA VAL A 131 2.09 -17.02 -2.43
C VAL A 131 3.18 -17.35 -3.45
N MET A 132 4.15 -18.13 -3.01
CA MET A 132 5.29 -18.56 -3.80
C MET A 132 5.27 -20.09 -3.96
N LYS A 133 5.97 -20.62 -4.97
CA LYS A 133 6.06 -22.07 -5.22
C LYS A 133 6.68 -22.83 -4.04
N ASP A 134 7.70 -22.25 -3.38
CA ASP A 134 8.28 -22.83 -2.16
C ASP A 134 7.32 -22.64 -0.97
N ARG A 135 6.45 -23.65 -0.76
CA ARG A 135 5.48 -23.64 0.33
C ARG A 135 6.14 -23.63 1.71
N GLY A 136 7.26 -24.32 1.87
CA GLY A 136 8.03 -24.30 3.13
C GLY A 136 8.59 -22.91 3.45
N PHE A 137 8.96 -22.13 2.43
CA PHE A 137 9.35 -20.73 2.64
C PHE A 137 8.16 -19.89 3.11
N ILE A 138 6.96 -20.11 2.55
CA ILE A 138 5.73 -19.43 2.99
C ILE A 138 5.42 -19.75 4.46
N GLU A 139 5.51 -21.01 4.87
CA GLU A 139 5.31 -21.43 6.26
C GLU A 139 6.28 -20.71 7.19
N ARG A 140 7.57 -20.69 6.87
CA ARG A 140 8.58 -19.96 7.66
C ARG A 140 8.30 -18.45 7.75
N LEU A 141 7.83 -17.80 6.67
CA LEU A 141 7.44 -16.39 6.71
C LEU A 141 6.26 -16.14 7.66
N ILE A 142 5.24 -17.00 7.62
CA ILE A 142 4.08 -16.91 8.50
C ILE A 142 4.49 -17.11 9.97
N GLU A 143 5.35 -18.09 10.26
CA GLU A 143 5.88 -18.30 11.62
C GLU A 143 6.67 -17.09 12.13
N ARG A 144 7.51 -16.49 11.29
CA ARG A 144 8.24 -15.25 11.63
C ARG A 144 7.28 -14.09 11.90
N ALA A 145 6.23 -13.92 11.08
CA ALA A 145 5.21 -12.90 11.30
C ALA A 145 4.45 -13.10 12.63
N LYS A 146 4.14 -14.36 12.98
CA LYS A 146 3.56 -14.69 14.29
C LYS A 146 4.51 -14.38 15.44
N ALA A 147 5.77 -14.78 15.32
CA ALA A 147 6.79 -14.51 16.33
C ALA A 147 7.00 -13.00 16.56
N ALA A 148 6.90 -12.20 15.50
CA ALA A 148 6.93 -10.75 15.54
C ALA A 148 5.62 -10.11 16.01
N LYS A 149 4.59 -10.92 16.33
CA LYS A 149 3.26 -10.46 16.78
C LYS A 149 2.57 -9.53 15.76
N CYS A 150 2.72 -9.80 14.47
CA CYS A 150 1.94 -9.10 13.45
C CYS A 150 0.45 -9.33 13.71
N SER A 151 -0.35 -8.24 13.71
CA SER A 151 -1.78 -8.31 14.10
C SER A 151 -2.72 -8.72 12.96
N ALA A 152 -2.23 -8.75 11.71
CA ALA A 152 -2.97 -9.25 10.56
C ALA A 152 -2.01 -9.71 9.46
N LEU A 153 -2.46 -10.68 8.67
CA LEU A 153 -1.82 -11.09 7.43
C LEU A 153 -2.59 -10.52 6.23
N VAL A 154 -1.89 -9.84 5.32
CA VAL A 154 -2.46 -9.32 4.06
C VAL A 154 -2.03 -10.21 2.92
N LEU A 155 -2.90 -11.11 2.50
CA LEU A 155 -2.65 -12.04 1.40
C LEU A 155 -2.96 -11.39 0.06
N THR A 156 -1.95 -11.26 -0.81
CA THR A 156 -2.08 -10.59 -2.10
C THR A 156 -2.22 -11.62 -3.22
N LEU A 157 -3.32 -11.55 -3.98
CA LEU A 157 -3.69 -12.53 -4.98
C LEU A 157 -3.46 -12.06 -6.44
N ASP A 158 -3.32 -10.78 -6.69
CA ASP A 158 -3.21 -10.17 -8.03
C ASP A 158 -1.79 -10.21 -8.62
N LEU A 159 -0.89 -11.02 -8.05
CA LEU A 159 0.51 -11.12 -8.48
C LEU A 159 0.95 -12.58 -8.76
N GLN A 160 0.10 -13.37 -9.41
CA GLN A 160 0.48 -14.70 -9.92
C GLN A 160 1.52 -14.58 -11.04
N ILE A 161 1.38 -13.54 -11.87
CA ILE A 161 2.25 -13.20 -12.99
C ILE A 161 2.63 -11.72 -12.86
N LEU A 162 3.89 -11.40 -13.12
CA LEU A 162 4.38 -10.02 -13.05
C LEU A 162 3.89 -9.18 -14.23
N GLY A 163 3.22 -8.08 -13.95
CA GLY A 163 2.90 -7.04 -14.92
C GLY A 163 4.18 -6.37 -15.47
N GLN A 164 4.19 -6.06 -16.76
CA GLN A 164 5.33 -5.37 -17.38
C GLN A 164 5.30 -3.87 -17.10
N ARG A 165 6.27 -3.40 -16.38
CA ARG A 165 6.48 -1.97 -16.09
C ARG A 165 7.63 -1.44 -16.95
N HIS A 166 7.31 -0.70 -18.00
CA HIS A 166 8.29 -0.23 -18.96
C HIS A 166 9.36 0.67 -18.35
N LYS A 167 9.02 1.47 -17.32
CA LYS A 167 10.00 2.30 -16.60
C LYS A 167 11.01 1.45 -15.85
N ASP A 168 10.58 0.33 -15.24
CA ASP A 168 11.48 -0.59 -14.54
C ASP A 168 12.47 -1.22 -15.50
N LEU A 169 11.99 -1.70 -16.67
CA LEU A 169 12.84 -2.27 -17.72
C LEU A 169 13.86 -1.25 -18.24
N LYS A 170 13.42 -0.01 -18.54
CA LYS A 170 14.30 1.07 -19.03
C LYS A 170 15.34 1.49 -17.99
N ASN A 171 15.05 1.37 -16.71
CA ASN A 171 15.97 1.69 -15.63
C ASN A 171 16.83 0.51 -15.18
N GLY A 172 16.73 -0.65 -15.85
CA GLY A 172 17.51 -1.84 -15.50
C GLY A 172 17.09 -2.54 -14.20
N LEU A 173 15.88 -2.24 -13.69
CA LEU A 173 15.25 -2.98 -12.58
C LEU A 173 14.60 -4.28 -13.08
N SER A 174 15.28 -4.95 -14.02
CA SER A 174 14.93 -6.31 -14.45
C SER A 174 15.52 -7.35 -13.49
N ALA A 175 15.15 -8.59 -13.65
CA ALA A 175 15.74 -9.71 -12.94
C ALA A 175 16.78 -10.40 -13.88
N PRO A 176 18.09 -10.33 -13.63
CA PRO A 176 18.81 -9.57 -12.59
C PRO A 176 18.89 -8.05 -12.85
N PRO A 177 19.00 -7.21 -11.80
CA PRO A 177 19.14 -5.76 -11.99
C PRO A 177 20.45 -5.43 -12.73
N LYS A 178 20.34 -4.57 -13.76
CA LYS A 178 21.51 -4.11 -14.52
C LYS A 178 21.75 -2.63 -14.20
N LEU A 179 22.77 -2.37 -13.37
CA LEU A 179 23.21 -1.01 -13.12
C LEU A 179 23.93 -0.46 -14.36
N THR A 180 23.32 0.52 -15.02
CA THR A 180 23.92 1.24 -16.14
C THR A 180 24.81 2.39 -15.63
N ILE A 181 25.76 2.84 -16.46
CA ILE A 181 26.56 4.05 -16.16
C ILE A 181 25.65 5.25 -15.86
N ALA A 182 24.55 5.40 -16.62
CA ALA A 182 23.58 6.46 -16.39
C ALA A 182 22.93 6.36 -14.98
N ASN A 183 22.61 5.16 -14.50
CA ASN A 183 22.11 4.95 -13.15
C ASN A 183 23.16 5.33 -12.09
N MET A 184 24.41 4.96 -12.29
CA MET A 184 25.51 5.30 -11.36
C MET A 184 25.71 6.83 -11.29
N ILE A 185 25.74 7.52 -12.41
CA ILE A 185 25.82 8.99 -12.46
C ILE A 185 24.62 9.61 -11.74
N ASN A 186 23.40 9.12 -12.02
CA ASN A 186 22.20 9.64 -11.38
C ASN A 186 22.22 9.43 -9.86
N MET A 187 22.66 8.26 -9.37
CA MET A 187 22.82 8.01 -7.94
C MET A 187 23.85 8.97 -7.31
N ALA A 188 24.98 9.21 -7.96
CA ALA A 188 26.00 10.16 -7.48
C ALA A 188 25.43 11.60 -7.31
N THR A 189 24.41 11.98 -8.07
CA THR A 189 23.71 13.28 -7.88
C THR A 189 22.80 13.33 -6.66
N LYS A 190 22.68 12.24 -5.90
CA LYS A 190 21.80 12.13 -4.72
C LYS A 190 22.59 11.90 -3.42
N PRO A 191 23.44 12.84 -2.98
CA PRO A 191 24.41 12.61 -1.91
C PRO A 191 23.77 12.19 -0.59
N ARG A 192 22.61 12.73 -0.23
CA ARG A 192 21.87 12.34 0.99
C ARG A 192 21.41 10.89 0.94
N TRP A 193 20.92 10.46 -0.20
CA TRP A 193 20.51 9.07 -0.43
C TRP A 193 21.74 8.14 -0.35
N CYS A 194 22.83 8.50 -1.03
CA CYS A 194 24.09 7.73 -1.01
C CYS A 194 24.63 7.58 0.41
N LEU A 195 24.66 8.66 1.19
CA LEU A 195 25.13 8.64 2.58
C LEU A 195 24.23 7.73 3.44
N GLY A 196 22.91 7.88 3.35
CA GLY A 196 21.98 7.01 4.07
C GLY A 196 22.18 5.55 3.74
N MET A 197 22.29 5.21 2.44
CA MET A 197 22.54 3.82 2.00
C MET A 197 23.93 3.30 2.41
N ALA A 198 24.93 4.16 2.53
CA ALA A 198 26.26 3.76 3.04
C ALA A 198 26.23 3.44 4.54
N MET A 199 25.38 4.11 5.31
CA MET A 199 25.30 3.96 6.77
C MET A 199 24.37 2.80 7.22
N THR A 200 23.42 2.37 6.40
CA THR A 200 22.53 1.26 6.75
C THR A 200 23.14 -0.11 6.38
N PRO A 201 22.99 -1.15 7.21
CA PRO A 201 23.30 -2.52 6.82
C PRO A 201 22.22 -3.15 5.92
N ARG A 202 21.03 -2.49 5.77
CA ARG A 202 19.84 -3.01 5.10
C ARG A 202 19.83 -2.56 3.64
N ARG A 203 20.32 -3.44 2.74
CA ARG A 203 20.50 -3.14 1.30
C ARG A 203 20.00 -4.24 0.39
N THR A 204 19.37 -5.28 0.94
CA THR A 204 18.83 -6.42 0.20
C THR A 204 17.45 -6.77 0.71
N PHE A 205 16.72 -7.69 0.06
CA PHE A 205 15.44 -8.21 0.54
C PHE A 205 15.62 -9.14 1.73
N ARG A 206 15.66 -8.59 2.94
CA ARG A 206 16.02 -9.32 4.17
C ARG A 206 14.97 -10.32 4.65
N ASN A 207 13.78 -10.32 4.09
CA ASN A 207 12.82 -11.41 4.32
C ASN A 207 13.14 -12.66 3.50
N ILE A 208 13.94 -12.53 2.43
CA ILE A 208 14.21 -13.59 1.46
C ILE A 208 15.66 -14.07 1.58
N VAL A 209 16.62 -13.16 1.51
CA VAL A 209 18.05 -13.50 1.57
C VAL A 209 18.38 -14.13 2.92
N GLY A 210 18.96 -15.35 2.88
CA GLY A 210 19.26 -16.14 4.07
C GLY A 210 18.10 -16.95 4.64
N HIS A 211 16.88 -16.82 4.07
CA HIS A 211 15.68 -17.55 4.49
C HIS A 211 15.09 -18.44 3.39
N ALA A 212 15.29 -18.08 2.13
CA ALA A 212 14.91 -18.90 0.98
C ALA A 212 16.05 -19.80 0.53
N THR A 213 15.72 -21.03 0.13
CA THR A 213 16.71 -22.02 -0.32
C THR A 213 17.41 -21.54 -1.59
N GLY A 214 18.74 -21.58 -1.62
CA GLY A 214 19.55 -21.18 -2.78
C GLY A 214 19.74 -19.67 -2.99
N VAL A 215 19.26 -18.83 -2.07
CA VAL A 215 19.36 -17.37 -2.17
C VAL A 215 20.39 -16.83 -1.18
N GLY A 216 21.63 -16.67 -1.63
CA GLY A 216 22.71 -16.11 -0.81
C GLY A 216 23.17 -14.69 -1.19
N ASN A 217 22.79 -14.19 -2.39
CA ASN A 217 23.19 -12.89 -2.90
C ASN A 217 22.17 -12.27 -3.86
N MET A 218 22.43 -11.05 -4.33
CA MET A 218 21.51 -10.31 -5.22
C MET A 218 21.30 -10.98 -6.60
N SER A 219 22.30 -11.71 -7.12
CA SER A 219 22.14 -12.39 -8.42
C SER A 219 21.22 -13.59 -8.30
N SER A 220 21.46 -14.46 -7.29
CA SER A 220 20.57 -15.60 -7.00
C SER A 220 19.16 -15.19 -6.60
N LEU A 221 19.02 -14.07 -5.85
CA LEU A 221 17.73 -13.49 -5.49
C LEU A 221 16.89 -13.12 -6.71
N SER A 222 17.49 -12.54 -7.72
CA SER A 222 16.79 -12.05 -8.90
C SER A 222 16.20 -13.18 -9.73
N SER A 223 17.01 -14.22 -9.99
CA SER A 223 16.55 -15.43 -10.67
C SER A 223 15.46 -16.13 -9.86
N TRP A 224 15.70 -16.28 -8.55
CA TRP A 224 14.73 -16.89 -7.64
C TRP A 224 13.40 -16.14 -7.64
N THR A 225 13.39 -14.81 -7.52
CA THR A 225 12.16 -14.02 -7.49
C THR A 225 11.33 -14.20 -8.76
N ALA A 226 11.98 -14.22 -9.94
CA ALA A 226 11.29 -14.40 -11.22
C ALA A 226 10.62 -15.77 -11.34
N GLU A 227 11.20 -16.81 -10.73
CA GLU A 227 10.75 -18.19 -10.79
C GLU A 227 9.72 -18.55 -9.72
N GLN A 228 9.68 -17.81 -8.60
CA GLN A 228 8.90 -18.19 -7.42
C GLN A 228 7.45 -17.72 -7.42
N PHE A 229 7.09 -16.72 -8.20
CA PHE A 229 5.67 -16.40 -8.34
C PHE A 229 4.92 -17.62 -8.88
N ASP A 230 3.82 -17.96 -8.21
CA ASP A 230 3.10 -19.20 -8.50
C ASP A 230 1.88 -18.94 -9.40
N PRO A 231 1.97 -19.27 -10.70
CA PRO A 231 0.82 -19.14 -11.60
C PRO A 231 -0.32 -20.11 -11.26
N GLY A 232 -0.06 -21.14 -10.45
CA GLY A 232 -1.03 -22.13 -9.99
C GLY A 232 -1.82 -21.71 -8.74
N LEU A 233 -1.53 -20.50 -8.17
CA LEU A 233 -2.26 -19.97 -7.03
C LEU A 233 -3.78 -20.03 -7.24
N ASN A 234 -4.51 -20.57 -6.26
CA ASN A 234 -5.96 -20.74 -6.29
C ASN A 234 -6.58 -20.58 -4.90
N TRP A 235 -7.91 -20.63 -4.80
CA TRP A 235 -8.63 -20.44 -3.54
C TRP A 235 -8.33 -21.50 -2.47
N GLY A 236 -7.89 -22.71 -2.85
CA GLY A 236 -7.41 -23.72 -1.90
C GLY A 236 -6.13 -23.26 -1.17
N ASP A 237 -5.27 -22.48 -1.83
CA ASP A 237 -4.11 -21.87 -1.17
C ASP A 237 -4.53 -20.81 -0.15
N VAL A 238 -5.61 -20.07 -0.41
CA VAL A 238 -6.17 -19.10 0.54
C VAL A 238 -6.65 -19.78 1.81
N GLU A 239 -7.38 -20.89 1.67
CA GLU A 239 -7.86 -21.70 2.80
C GLU A 239 -6.68 -22.28 3.59
N TRP A 240 -5.66 -22.81 2.91
CA TRP A 240 -4.44 -23.32 3.53
C TRP A 240 -3.74 -22.23 4.36
N ILE A 241 -3.56 -21.04 3.79
CA ILE A 241 -2.92 -19.90 4.48
C ILE A 241 -3.77 -19.42 5.65
N LYS A 242 -5.10 -19.33 5.49
CA LYS A 242 -6.00 -18.95 6.59
C LYS A 242 -5.86 -19.92 7.77
N LYS A 243 -5.83 -21.21 7.50
CA LYS A 243 -5.65 -22.26 8.52
C LYS A 243 -4.27 -22.15 9.17
N LEU A 244 -3.23 -21.93 8.38
CA LEU A 244 -1.87 -21.80 8.87
C LEU A 244 -1.68 -20.52 9.72
N TRP A 245 -2.23 -19.39 9.28
CA TRP A 245 -2.14 -18.11 9.98
C TRP A 245 -2.98 -18.11 11.29
N GLY A 246 -4.23 -18.49 11.19
CA GLY A 246 -5.14 -18.68 12.35
C GLY A 246 -5.71 -17.41 12.97
N GLU A 247 -5.30 -16.22 12.50
CA GLU A 247 -5.72 -14.92 13.03
C GLU A 247 -6.35 -14.05 11.92
N LYS A 248 -6.32 -12.72 12.07
CA LYS A 248 -6.91 -11.77 11.12
C LYS A 248 -6.27 -11.89 9.74
N LEU A 249 -7.08 -12.24 8.73
CA LEU A 249 -6.68 -12.35 7.33
C LEU A 249 -7.38 -11.29 6.49
N ILE A 250 -6.60 -10.57 5.69
CA ILE A 250 -7.05 -9.55 4.76
C ILE A 250 -6.66 -10.00 3.35
N ILE A 251 -7.62 -10.10 2.44
CA ILE A 251 -7.35 -10.49 1.05
C ILE A 251 -7.22 -9.24 0.19
N LYS A 252 -6.10 -9.11 -0.55
CA LYS A 252 -5.79 -7.96 -1.40
C LYS A 252 -5.71 -8.36 -2.87
N GLY A 253 -6.18 -7.45 -3.76
CA GLY A 253 -6.10 -7.65 -5.20
C GLY A 253 -7.43 -8.04 -5.83
N ILE A 254 -8.53 -7.82 -5.13
CA ILE A 254 -9.89 -8.11 -5.60
C ILE A 254 -10.40 -6.94 -6.44
N LEU A 255 -10.88 -7.21 -7.65
CA LEU A 255 -11.44 -6.21 -8.55
C LEU A 255 -12.77 -6.65 -9.20
N ASP A 256 -13.18 -7.87 -8.94
CA ASP A 256 -14.40 -8.50 -9.45
C ASP A 256 -15.33 -8.94 -8.30
N GLU A 257 -16.65 -8.91 -8.54
CA GLU A 257 -17.65 -9.26 -7.54
C GLU A 257 -17.68 -10.76 -7.23
N GLU A 258 -17.35 -11.62 -8.21
CA GLU A 258 -17.29 -13.06 -8.00
C GLU A 258 -16.11 -13.42 -7.09
N ASP A 259 -14.92 -12.85 -7.36
CA ASP A 259 -13.76 -12.99 -6.49
C ASP A 259 -14.01 -12.42 -5.08
N ALA A 260 -14.79 -11.33 -4.98
CA ALA A 260 -15.18 -10.78 -3.69
C ALA A 260 -16.06 -11.75 -2.87
N ARG A 261 -17.00 -12.45 -3.51
CA ARG A 261 -17.80 -13.50 -2.86
C ARG A 261 -16.94 -14.69 -2.41
N MET A 262 -15.97 -15.08 -3.24
CA MET A 262 -15.01 -16.12 -2.87
C MET A 262 -14.15 -15.68 -1.66
N ALA A 263 -13.69 -14.43 -1.64
CA ALA A 263 -12.95 -13.86 -0.52
C ALA A 263 -13.78 -13.85 0.77
N ALA A 264 -15.05 -13.44 0.72
CA ALA A 264 -15.94 -13.46 1.88
C ALA A 264 -16.16 -14.89 2.41
N ASN A 265 -16.33 -15.85 1.50
CA ASN A 265 -16.54 -17.27 1.85
C ASN A 265 -15.28 -17.94 2.39
N SER A 266 -14.08 -17.42 2.13
CA SER A 266 -12.81 -17.98 2.64
C SER A 266 -12.58 -17.77 4.14
N GLY A 267 -13.46 -17.02 4.82
CA GLY A 267 -13.33 -16.67 6.23
C GLY A 267 -12.32 -15.55 6.47
N ALA A 268 -11.99 -14.76 5.46
CA ALA A 268 -11.20 -13.54 5.63
C ALA A 268 -11.98 -12.48 6.42
N ASP A 269 -11.27 -11.61 7.13
CA ASP A 269 -11.85 -10.56 7.97
C ASP A 269 -12.10 -9.26 7.18
N ALA A 270 -11.31 -9.03 6.13
CA ALA A 270 -11.46 -7.90 5.21
C ALA A 270 -10.96 -8.26 3.82
N LEU A 271 -11.45 -7.54 2.81
CA LEU A 271 -10.88 -7.55 1.47
C LEU A 271 -10.52 -6.13 1.02
N ILE A 272 -9.53 -6.03 0.12
CA ILE A 272 -9.07 -4.77 -0.46
C ILE A 272 -9.35 -4.78 -1.96
N VAL A 273 -10.26 -3.90 -2.39
CA VAL A 273 -10.50 -3.60 -3.81
C VAL A 273 -9.26 -2.92 -4.36
N SER A 274 -8.57 -3.62 -5.28
CA SER A 274 -7.24 -3.22 -5.71
C SER A 274 -6.91 -3.76 -7.10
N ASN A 275 -6.35 -2.90 -7.96
CA ASN A 275 -5.67 -3.26 -9.20
C ASN A 275 -4.14 -3.11 -9.06
N HIS A 276 -3.61 -3.26 -7.83
CA HIS A 276 -2.20 -3.09 -7.52
C HIS A 276 -1.65 -1.69 -7.87
N GLY A 277 -2.52 -0.68 -7.79
CA GLY A 277 -2.17 0.69 -8.17
C GLY A 277 -1.86 0.85 -9.66
N GLY A 278 -2.52 0.06 -10.53
CA GLY A 278 -2.30 0.06 -11.98
C GLY A 278 -0.95 -0.54 -12.42
N ARG A 279 -0.38 -1.45 -11.62
CA ARG A 279 0.95 -2.05 -11.86
C ARG A 279 0.88 -3.48 -12.40
N GLN A 280 -0.32 -4.05 -12.51
CA GLN A 280 -0.59 -5.40 -13.02
C GLN A 280 -1.31 -5.33 -14.36
N LEU A 281 -2.59 -5.63 -14.46
CA LEU A 281 -3.35 -5.54 -15.70
C LEU A 281 -3.60 -4.07 -16.07
N ASP A 282 -3.02 -3.58 -17.16
CA ASP A 282 -3.39 -2.28 -17.74
C ASP A 282 -4.67 -2.45 -18.58
N GLY A 283 -5.55 -1.46 -18.58
CA GLY A 283 -6.90 -1.57 -19.14
C GLY A 283 -7.95 -2.11 -18.15
N ALA A 284 -7.55 -2.53 -16.94
CA ALA A 284 -8.50 -2.81 -15.86
C ALA A 284 -9.18 -1.52 -15.39
N VAL A 285 -10.39 -1.65 -14.85
CA VAL A 285 -11.12 -0.54 -14.23
C VAL A 285 -10.36 0.01 -13.01
N SER A 286 -10.60 1.27 -12.66
CA SER A 286 -10.06 1.83 -11.42
C SER A 286 -10.70 1.18 -10.19
N SER A 287 -9.94 1.13 -9.08
CA SER A 287 -10.46 0.56 -7.83
C SER A 287 -11.68 1.29 -7.31
N ILE A 288 -11.75 2.62 -7.48
CA ILE A 288 -12.92 3.41 -7.04
C ILE A 288 -14.16 3.12 -7.89
N GLN A 289 -13.99 2.76 -9.16
CA GLN A 289 -15.08 2.35 -10.04
C GLN A 289 -15.62 0.96 -9.69
N ALA A 290 -14.76 0.01 -9.33
CA ALA A 290 -15.15 -1.34 -8.91
C ALA A 290 -15.79 -1.37 -7.52
N LEU A 291 -15.42 -0.44 -6.64
CA LEU A 291 -15.80 -0.44 -5.23
C LEU A 291 -17.30 -0.57 -4.98
N PRO A 292 -18.23 0.20 -5.62
CA PRO A 292 -19.66 0.10 -5.32
C PRO A 292 -20.26 -1.28 -5.61
N GLY A 293 -19.86 -1.91 -6.71
CA GLY A 293 -20.32 -3.26 -7.07
C GLY A 293 -19.88 -4.30 -6.02
N ILE A 294 -18.62 -4.27 -5.63
CA ILE A 294 -18.07 -5.17 -4.61
C ILE A 294 -18.72 -4.93 -3.24
N VAL A 295 -18.91 -3.67 -2.83
CA VAL A 295 -19.62 -3.35 -1.58
C VAL A 295 -21.06 -3.88 -1.60
N ASN A 296 -21.75 -3.73 -2.72
CA ASN A 296 -23.12 -4.27 -2.86
C ASN A 296 -23.15 -5.81 -2.79
N ALA A 297 -22.12 -6.46 -3.32
CA ALA A 297 -22.04 -7.92 -3.35
C ALA A 297 -21.75 -8.54 -1.97
N VAL A 298 -20.84 -7.94 -1.18
CA VAL A 298 -20.30 -8.58 0.04
C VAL A 298 -20.12 -7.66 1.25
N GLY A 299 -20.43 -6.37 1.14
CA GLY A 299 -20.18 -5.37 2.21
C GLY A 299 -20.94 -5.58 3.51
N LYS A 300 -21.91 -6.53 3.56
CA LYS A 300 -22.61 -6.95 4.78
C LYS A 300 -21.90 -8.11 5.48
N ASP A 301 -21.08 -8.85 4.76
CA ASP A 301 -20.49 -10.11 5.20
C ASP A 301 -19.02 -9.94 5.60
N ILE A 302 -18.31 -8.97 5.01
CA ILE A 302 -16.89 -8.73 5.22
C ILE A 302 -16.55 -7.22 5.17
N GLU A 303 -15.53 -6.76 5.88
CA GLU A 303 -15.05 -5.40 5.71
C GLU A 303 -14.47 -5.20 4.31
N VAL A 304 -14.98 -4.24 3.55
CA VAL A 304 -14.47 -3.88 2.22
C VAL A 304 -13.61 -2.64 2.34
N TRP A 305 -12.35 -2.73 1.92
CA TRP A 305 -11.42 -1.61 1.81
C TRP A 305 -11.02 -1.37 0.36
N MET A 306 -10.29 -0.30 0.11
CA MET A 306 -9.72 -0.08 -1.22
C MET A 306 -8.32 0.53 -1.17
N ASP A 307 -7.56 0.32 -2.23
CA ASP A 307 -6.37 1.09 -2.55
C ASP A 307 -6.38 1.55 -4.02
N GLY A 308 -5.39 2.35 -4.40
CA GLY A 308 -5.28 2.90 -5.76
C GLY A 308 -5.94 4.27 -5.90
N GLY A 309 -5.16 5.24 -6.38
CA GLY A 309 -5.64 6.59 -6.73
C GLY A 309 -5.72 7.60 -5.59
N ILE A 310 -5.75 7.20 -4.34
CA ILE A 310 -5.88 8.13 -3.20
C ILE A 310 -4.67 9.07 -3.15
N ARG A 311 -4.96 10.39 -3.15
CA ARG A 311 -3.97 11.48 -3.07
C ARG A 311 -4.35 12.56 -2.06
N SER A 312 -5.58 12.51 -1.52
CA SER A 312 -6.14 13.52 -0.63
C SER A 312 -7.08 12.91 0.40
N GLY A 313 -7.40 13.68 1.45
CA GLY A 313 -8.46 13.31 2.39
C GLY A 313 -9.85 13.28 1.76
N GLN A 314 -10.06 14.04 0.67
CA GLN A 314 -11.30 13.99 -0.11
C GLN A 314 -11.50 12.61 -0.75
N ASP A 315 -10.42 12.00 -1.28
CA ASP A 315 -10.49 10.69 -1.90
C ASP A 315 -10.84 9.61 -0.86
N VAL A 316 -10.27 9.72 0.35
CA VAL A 316 -10.62 8.86 1.49
C VAL A 316 -12.11 8.97 1.81
N LEU A 317 -12.64 10.20 1.88
CA LEU A 317 -14.06 10.42 2.21
C LEU A 317 -14.99 9.92 1.11
N LYS A 318 -14.62 10.06 -0.17
CA LYS A 318 -15.37 9.53 -1.31
C LYS A 318 -15.44 7.99 -1.27
N ALA A 319 -14.31 7.35 -1.02
CA ALA A 319 -14.25 5.89 -0.86
C ALA A 319 -15.13 5.41 0.31
N TRP A 320 -15.04 6.09 1.46
CA TRP A 320 -15.87 5.79 2.62
C TRP A 320 -17.37 5.95 2.30
N ALA A 321 -17.77 7.04 1.65
CA ALA A 321 -19.15 7.27 1.26
C ALA A 321 -19.68 6.21 0.29
N LEU A 322 -18.82 5.64 -0.57
CA LEU A 322 -19.17 4.53 -1.46
C LEU A 322 -19.14 3.15 -0.77
N GLY A 323 -18.88 3.11 0.53
CA GLY A 323 -19.03 1.91 1.35
C GLY A 323 -17.71 1.25 1.80
N ALA A 324 -16.56 1.78 1.41
CA ALA A 324 -15.30 1.31 1.98
C ALA A 324 -15.27 1.57 3.50
N ARG A 325 -14.73 0.63 4.28
CA ARG A 325 -14.50 0.76 5.73
C ARG A 325 -13.05 1.02 6.08
N GLY A 326 -12.19 1.11 5.07
CA GLY A 326 -10.79 1.45 5.17
C GLY A 326 -10.20 1.73 3.81
N THR A 327 -9.07 2.39 3.81
CA THR A 327 -8.29 2.68 2.60
C THR A 327 -6.82 2.38 2.84
N MET A 328 -6.07 2.13 1.77
CA MET A 328 -4.62 2.02 1.86
C MET A 328 -3.95 2.99 0.90
N ILE A 329 -2.87 3.60 1.35
CA ILE A 329 -2.04 4.49 0.54
C ILE A 329 -0.65 3.88 0.32
N GLY A 330 -0.23 3.77 -0.95
CA GLY A 330 1.11 3.31 -1.33
C GLY A 330 1.99 4.49 -1.73
N ARG A 331 1.79 5.01 -2.94
CA ARG A 331 2.61 6.11 -3.47
C ARG A 331 2.67 7.36 -2.56
N PRO A 332 1.56 7.83 -1.96
CA PRO A 332 1.62 9.04 -1.12
C PRO A 332 2.64 8.94 0.01
N PHE A 333 2.66 7.82 0.75
CA PHE A 333 3.63 7.69 1.83
C PHE A 333 5.07 7.48 1.30
N LEU A 334 5.24 6.80 0.15
CA LEU A 334 6.56 6.68 -0.49
C LEU A 334 7.09 8.03 -0.95
N TYR A 335 6.22 8.93 -1.43
CA TYR A 335 6.61 10.30 -1.78
C TYR A 335 7.09 11.04 -0.53
N GLY A 336 6.36 10.93 0.58
CA GLY A 336 6.79 11.48 1.86
C GLY A 336 8.14 10.92 2.31
N LEU A 337 8.26 9.59 2.29
CA LEU A 337 9.46 8.88 2.71
C LEU A 337 10.70 9.29 1.91
N GLY A 338 10.64 9.21 0.59
CA GLY A 338 11.76 9.60 -0.28
C GLY A 338 12.05 11.11 -0.24
N ALA A 339 11.05 11.93 0.06
CA ALA A 339 11.22 13.36 0.24
C ALA A 339 11.93 13.69 1.55
N MET A 340 11.51 13.15 2.71
CA MET A 340 11.94 13.63 4.02
C MET A 340 12.09 12.52 5.09
N GLY A 341 12.12 11.24 4.71
CA GLY A 341 12.20 10.13 5.66
C GLY A 341 10.93 10.03 6.53
N GLU A 342 11.08 9.70 7.82
CA GLU A 342 9.98 9.59 8.78
C GLU A 342 9.10 10.85 8.83
N ALA A 343 9.71 12.03 8.88
CA ALA A 343 8.99 13.31 8.90
C ALA A 343 8.14 13.52 7.63
N GLY A 344 8.58 13.00 6.49
CA GLY A 344 7.81 13.07 5.25
C GLY A 344 6.59 12.15 5.24
N VAL A 345 6.71 10.95 5.83
CA VAL A 345 5.57 10.05 6.01
C VAL A 345 4.56 10.66 6.98
N THR A 346 5.02 11.21 8.11
CA THR A 346 4.17 11.93 9.06
C THR A 346 3.45 13.09 8.36
N LYS A 347 4.17 13.88 7.56
CA LYS A 347 3.57 15.00 6.80
C LYS A 347 2.52 14.54 5.79
N CYS A 348 2.74 13.41 5.12
CA CYS A 348 1.76 12.81 4.23
C CYS A 348 0.47 12.44 4.98
N LEU A 349 0.58 11.82 6.15
CA LEU A 349 -0.57 11.45 6.99
C LEU A 349 -1.30 12.69 7.52
N GLU A 350 -0.57 13.73 7.96
CA GLU A 350 -1.14 15.01 8.40
C GLU A 350 -1.96 15.69 7.30
N LEU A 351 -1.44 15.73 6.06
CA LEU A 351 -2.13 16.33 4.92
C LEU A 351 -3.44 15.61 4.64
N ILE A 352 -3.41 14.29 4.51
CA ILE A 352 -4.61 13.49 4.26
C ILE A 352 -5.63 13.62 5.39
N HIS A 353 -5.18 13.58 6.64
CA HIS A 353 -6.05 13.72 7.81
C HIS A 353 -6.74 15.07 7.87
N ASN A 354 -5.96 16.16 7.67
CA ASN A 354 -6.50 17.53 7.69
C ASN A 354 -7.51 17.76 6.55
N GLU A 355 -7.21 17.28 5.34
CA GLU A 355 -8.13 17.36 4.21
C GLU A 355 -9.40 16.53 4.45
N LEU A 356 -9.29 15.36 5.08
CA LEU A 356 -10.43 14.53 5.45
C LEU A 356 -11.33 15.25 6.45
N ASP A 357 -10.77 15.78 7.54
CA ASP A 357 -11.52 16.50 8.58
C ASP A 357 -12.24 17.73 8.02
N ILE A 358 -11.52 18.54 7.21
CA ILE A 358 -12.10 19.74 6.59
C ILE A 358 -13.21 19.37 5.59
N THR A 359 -13.02 18.29 4.80
CA THR A 359 -14.01 17.85 3.83
C THR A 359 -15.27 17.31 4.52
N MET A 360 -15.12 16.60 5.64
CA MET A 360 -16.25 16.19 6.49
C MET A 360 -17.04 17.43 6.97
N ALA A 361 -16.35 18.48 7.41
CA ALA A 361 -16.99 19.71 7.82
C ALA A 361 -17.80 20.36 6.67
N PHE A 362 -17.22 20.46 5.47
CA PHE A 362 -17.91 21.01 4.29
C PHE A 362 -19.09 20.16 3.82
N THR A 363 -19.09 18.86 4.10
CA THR A 363 -20.21 17.96 3.79
C THR A 363 -21.20 17.82 4.94
N GLY A 364 -21.00 18.52 6.07
CA GLY A 364 -21.93 18.58 7.20
C GLY A 364 -21.87 17.36 8.14
N HIS A 365 -20.72 16.69 8.25
CA HIS A 365 -20.55 15.49 9.08
C HIS A 365 -19.49 15.70 10.17
N ARG A 366 -19.84 15.35 11.41
CA ARG A 366 -18.93 15.43 12.57
C ARG A 366 -18.22 14.10 12.86
N ASP A 367 -18.83 12.99 12.48
CA ASP A 367 -18.27 11.65 12.70
C ASP A 367 -18.22 10.92 11.36
N ILE A 368 -17.03 10.40 11.01
CA ILE A 368 -16.85 9.66 9.76
C ILE A 368 -17.76 8.43 9.67
N GLN A 369 -18.09 7.81 10.80
CA GLN A 369 -18.96 6.64 10.85
C GLN A 369 -20.39 6.95 10.41
N ASN A 370 -20.81 8.21 10.48
CA ASN A 370 -22.13 8.67 10.04
C ASN A 370 -22.15 9.17 8.59
N VAL A 371 -21.02 9.13 7.90
CA VAL A 371 -20.93 9.53 6.49
C VAL A 371 -21.53 8.44 5.61
N THR A 372 -22.45 8.83 4.73
CA THR A 372 -23.14 7.96 3.77
C THR A 372 -23.00 8.49 2.34
N LYS A 373 -23.55 7.79 1.36
CA LYS A 373 -23.60 8.23 -0.05
C LYS A 373 -24.24 9.61 -0.25
N ASP A 374 -25.00 10.12 0.72
CA ASP A 374 -25.69 11.41 0.64
C ASP A 374 -24.76 12.61 0.52
N ILE A 375 -23.48 12.45 0.87
CA ILE A 375 -22.46 13.48 0.62
C ILE A 375 -22.01 13.56 -0.84
N LEU A 376 -22.36 12.58 -1.66
CA LEU A 376 -22.01 12.55 -3.07
C LEU A 376 -23.11 13.18 -3.91
N TYR A 377 -22.70 13.93 -4.95
CA TYR A 377 -23.66 14.53 -5.86
C TYR A 377 -24.25 13.45 -6.79
N PRO A 378 -25.60 13.31 -6.84
CA PRO A 378 -26.25 12.26 -7.63
C PRO A 378 -25.80 12.25 -9.10
N GLY A 379 -25.59 11.06 -9.66
CA GLY A 379 -25.17 10.87 -11.05
C GLY A 379 -23.66 11.10 -11.32
N THR A 380 -22.86 11.25 -10.28
CA THR A 380 -21.39 11.40 -10.42
C THR A 380 -20.60 10.16 -9.98
N PHE A 381 -21.30 9.09 -9.59
CA PHE A 381 -20.71 7.83 -9.09
C PHE A 381 -21.55 6.62 -9.47
#